data_5a0feedaeb3e7f516b470455a4788a98
#
_entry.id   5a0feedaeb3e7f516b470455a4788a98
#
_cell.length_a   1.000
_cell.length_b   1.000
_cell.length_c   1.000
_cell.angle_alpha   90.00
_cell.angle_beta   90.00
_cell.angle_gamma   90.00
#
_symmetry.space_group_name_H-M   'P 1'
#
loop_
_entity.id
_entity.type
_entity.pdbx_description
1 polymer ?
#
loop_
_entity_poly.entity_id
_entity_poly.type
_entity_poly.pdbx_seq_one_letter_code
_entity_poly.pdbx_strand_id
1 'polypeptide(L)'
;MIFQAKEFNVNSLRMMFIGLTLLSAASARTAGQAAKDAGTGVQGVHEIRVTLRKYDFTPGVLRVRKGELVKLVMTATDHDHGFKLNDFNIDQKMPKEMTVVVQFTADKAGTFQFRCSSVCGLGHRGMKGTLVVEE
;
A
#
# COMPACT_ATOMS: atom_id res chain seq x y z
N MET A 1 -20.74 -28.91 19.11
CA MET A 1 -21.65 -28.27 18.13
C MET A 1 -20.89 -28.07 16.85
N ILE A 2 -21.23 -28.86 15.85
CA ILE A 2 -20.51 -28.91 14.57
C ILE A 2 -21.28 -28.01 13.61
N PHE A 3 -20.65 -26.93 13.13
CA PHE A 3 -21.21 -26.11 12.05
C PHE A 3 -20.84 -26.74 10.71
N GLN A 4 -21.85 -27.29 10.05
CA GLN A 4 -21.71 -27.79 8.69
C GLN A 4 -21.70 -26.64 7.70
N ALA A 5 -20.64 -26.58 6.90
CA ALA A 5 -20.57 -25.74 5.71
C ALA A 5 -21.51 -26.31 4.65
N LYS A 6 -22.48 -25.51 4.20
CA LYS A 6 -23.44 -25.86 3.16
C LYS A 6 -22.81 -25.60 1.79
N GLU A 7 -22.52 -26.68 1.12
CA GLU A 7 -22.04 -26.67 -0.25
C GLU A 7 -23.13 -26.16 -1.21
N PHE A 8 -22.83 -25.11 -1.97
CA PHE A 8 -23.67 -24.65 -3.06
C PHE A 8 -23.32 -25.43 -4.33
N ASN A 9 -24.17 -26.35 -4.68
CA ASN A 9 -24.09 -27.13 -5.91
C ASN A 9 -24.64 -26.30 -7.09
N VAL A 10 -23.76 -25.83 -7.97
CA VAL A 10 -24.10 -25.19 -9.24
C VAL A 10 -24.00 -26.20 -10.39
N ASN A 11 -24.83 -27.24 -10.37
CA ASN A 11 -24.99 -28.11 -11.52
C ASN A 11 -26.48 -28.34 -11.79
N SER A 12 -27.05 -27.53 -12.64
CA SER A 12 -28.18 -27.93 -13.51
C SER A 12 -28.70 -26.69 -14.23
N LEU A 13 -28.28 -26.44 -15.43
CA LEU A 13 -29.24 -26.13 -16.51
C LEU A 13 -28.54 -26.25 -17.86
N ARG A 14 -28.57 -27.51 -18.36
CA ARG A 14 -28.47 -27.75 -19.80
C ARG A 14 -29.81 -27.36 -20.41
N MET A 15 -29.81 -26.42 -21.31
CA MET A 15 -30.85 -26.32 -22.30
C MET A 15 -30.25 -26.01 -23.68
N MET A 16 -30.40 -27.03 -24.53
CA MET A 16 -30.16 -27.03 -25.95
C MET A 16 -30.97 -25.93 -26.64
N PHE A 17 -30.32 -25.12 -27.47
CA PHE A 17 -30.96 -24.57 -28.66
C PHE A 17 -30.00 -24.70 -29.84
N ILE A 18 -30.43 -25.57 -30.75
CA ILE A 18 -29.94 -25.73 -32.11
C ILE A 18 -30.68 -24.70 -32.97
N GLY A 19 -29.97 -23.94 -33.77
CA GLY A 19 -30.53 -22.99 -34.74
C GLY A 19 -29.39 -22.31 -35.51
N LEU A 20 -29.00 -22.85 -36.47
CA LEU A 20 -28.82 -22.78 -37.92
C LEU A 20 -28.82 -21.37 -38.55
N THR A 21 -27.69 -21.10 -39.26
CA THR A 21 -27.43 -20.15 -40.39
C THR A 21 -27.56 -18.65 -40.15
N LEU A 22 -26.59 -17.84 -40.52
CA LEU A 22 -26.15 -17.44 -41.85
C LEU A 22 -24.84 -16.62 -41.82
N LEU A 23 -24.05 -16.89 -42.76
CA LEU A 23 -22.84 -16.25 -43.22
C LEU A 23 -23.04 -14.75 -43.53
N SER A 24 -22.26 -13.86 -42.94
CA SER A 24 -21.97 -12.56 -43.50
C SER A 24 -20.58 -12.12 -43.07
N ALA A 25 -19.70 -12.11 -44.03
CA ALA A 25 -18.39 -11.47 -43.94
C ALA A 25 -18.54 -9.95 -44.01
N ALA A 26 -18.00 -9.24 -43.06
CA ALA A 26 -17.65 -7.83 -43.17
C ALA A 26 -16.47 -7.46 -42.27
N SER A 27 -15.34 -7.41 -42.88
CA SER A 27 -14.20 -6.47 -42.74
C SER A 27 -13.95 -5.83 -41.37
N ALA A 28 -12.79 -6.20 -40.88
CA ALA A 28 -11.86 -5.44 -40.09
C ALA A 28 -12.07 -3.92 -40.00
N ARG A 29 -12.03 -3.39 -38.80
CA ARG A 29 -11.26 -2.19 -38.47
C ARG A 29 -10.79 -2.31 -37.05
N THR A 30 -9.52 -2.64 -36.93
CA THR A 30 -8.68 -2.42 -35.76
C THR A 30 -8.70 -0.92 -35.44
N ALA A 31 -9.47 -0.53 -34.47
CA ALA A 31 -9.29 0.74 -33.82
C ALA A 31 -8.73 0.43 -32.44
N GLY A 32 -7.44 0.71 -32.28
CA GLY A 32 -6.78 0.69 -30.99
C GLY A 32 -7.50 1.64 -30.03
N GLN A 33 -8.34 1.11 -29.20
CA GLN A 33 -8.81 1.82 -28.03
C GLN A 33 -7.74 1.66 -26.95
N ALA A 34 -6.92 2.71 -26.84
CA ALA A 34 -6.23 2.94 -25.59
C ALA A 34 -7.32 3.02 -24.51
N ALA A 35 -7.46 1.97 -23.74
CA ALA A 35 -8.27 1.99 -22.54
C ALA A 35 -7.68 3.05 -21.62
N LYS A 36 -8.31 4.22 -21.58
CA LYS A 36 -8.21 5.10 -20.45
C LYS A 36 -8.87 4.35 -19.30
N ASP A 37 -8.07 3.76 -18.47
CA ASP A 37 -8.50 3.36 -17.14
C ASP A 37 -8.97 4.61 -16.41
N ALA A 38 -10.25 4.90 -16.55
CA ALA A 38 -10.96 5.70 -15.59
C ALA A 38 -11.14 4.80 -14.35
N GLY A 39 -10.06 4.68 -13.58
CA GLY A 39 -10.05 3.91 -12.35
C GLY A 39 -11.09 4.46 -11.40
N THR A 40 -12.20 3.77 -11.30
CA THR A 40 -13.07 3.84 -10.12
C THR A 40 -12.19 3.45 -8.93
N GLY A 41 -11.75 4.45 -8.16
CA GLY A 41 -10.72 4.30 -7.16
C GLY A 41 -11.11 3.37 -6.00
N VAL A 42 -10.75 2.12 -6.13
CA VAL A 42 -10.23 1.40 -4.98
C VAL A 42 -8.79 1.87 -4.85
N GLN A 43 -8.56 2.89 -4.04
CA GLN A 43 -7.22 3.34 -3.73
C GLN A 43 -6.52 2.19 -3.03
N GLY A 44 -5.64 1.50 -3.75
CA GLY A 44 -4.84 0.43 -3.20
C GLY A 44 -4.01 0.95 -2.03
N VAL A 45 -3.75 0.10 -1.06
CA VAL A 45 -2.85 0.44 0.04
C VAL A 45 -1.44 0.59 -0.52
N HIS A 46 -0.85 1.77 -0.40
CA HIS A 46 0.53 2.03 -0.81
C HIS A 46 1.49 1.50 0.26
N GLU A 47 2.02 0.30 0.05
CA GLU A 47 2.96 -0.30 0.98
C GLU A 47 4.39 0.19 0.73
N ILE A 48 5.02 0.73 1.77
CA ILE A 48 6.42 1.16 1.75
C ILE A 48 7.18 0.42 2.85
N ARG A 49 8.29 -0.21 2.49
CA ARG A 49 9.18 -0.88 3.43
C ARG A 49 10.30 0.07 3.85
N VAL A 50 10.52 0.19 5.16
CA VAL A 50 11.53 1.07 5.73
C VAL A 50 12.41 0.28 6.69
N THR A 51 13.70 0.33 6.49
CA THR A 51 14.68 -0.24 7.41
C THR A 51 15.27 0.85 8.28
N LEU A 52 15.32 0.60 9.58
CA LEU A 52 15.91 1.49 10.57
C LEU A 52 17.21 0.89 11.10
N ARG A 53 18.26 1.68 11.06
CA ARG A 53 19.55 1.35 11.67
C ARG A 53 20.31 2.64 12.04
N LYS A 54 21.34 2.56 12.86
CA LYS A 54 22.12 3.71 13.33
C LYS A 54 22.81 4.42 12.16
N TYR A 55 22.53 5.59 11.85
CA TYR A 55 21.52 6.54 12.35
C TYR A 55 20.67 6.99 11.17
N ASP A 56 20.05 6.03 10.50
CA ASP A 56 19.43 6.27 9.21
C ASP A 56 18.10 5.50 9.05
N PHE A 57 17.25 6.04 8.20
CA PHE A 57 16.07 5.39 7.66
C PHE A 57 16.30 5.08 6.19
N THR A 58 16.07 3.87 5.77
CA THR A 58 16.23 3.48 4.36
C THR A 58 14.91 2.95 3.79
N PRO A 59 14.29 3.64 2.82
CA PRO A 59 14.68 4.94 2.25
C PRO A 59 14.48 6.12 3.21
N GLY A 60 15.32 7.15 3.11
CA GLY A 60 15.24 8.37 3.91
C GLY A 60 14.21 9.37 3.40
N VAL A 61 13.70 9.18 2.18
CA VAL A 61 12.63 9.96 1.58
C VAL A 61 11.51 9.04 1.14
N LEU A 62 10.32 9.27 1.67
CA LEU A 62 9.09 8.56 1.30
C LEU A 62 8.24 9.47 0.43
N ARG A 63 7.71 8.96 -0.68
CA ARG A 63 6.83 9.70 -1.60
C ARG A 63 5.50 9.01 -1.72
N VAL A 64 4.43 9.75 -1.51
CA VAL A 64 3.05 9.27 -1.61
C VAL A 64 2.17 10.37 -2.19
N ARG A 65 0.95 10.06 -2.58
CA ARG A 65 -0.03 11.04 -3.05
C ARG A 65 -1.04 11.36 -1.96
N LYS A 66 -1.56 12.55 -2.01
CA LYS A 66 -2.64 12.98 -1.13
C LYS A 66 -3.87 12.09 -1.29
N GLY A 67 -4.41 11.67 -0.16
CA GLY A 67 -5.56 10.76 -0.10
C GLY A 67 -5.19 9.27 -0.11
N GLU A 68 -3.93 8.91 -0.38
CA GLU A 68 -3.52 7.50 -0.33
C GLU A 68 -3.55 6.94 1.09
N LEU A 69 -4.00 5.69 1.21
CA LEU A 69 -3.81 4.89 2.40
C LEU A 69 -2.41 4.28 2.37
N VAL A 70 -1.55 4.79 3.22
CA VAL A 70 -0.14 4.40 3.31
C VAL A 70 0.04 3.34 4.38
N LYS A 71 0.75 2.27 4.04
CA LYS A 71 1.16 1.20 4.95
C LYS A 71 2.68 1.16 5.03
N LEU A 72 3.24 1.62 6.15
CA LEU A 72 4.66 1.50 6.43
C LEU A 72 4.96 0.17 7.11
N VAL A 73 5.79 -0.64 6.48
CA VAL A 73 6.33 -1.88 7.04
C VAL A 73 7.76 -1.60 7.46
N MET A 74 7.98 -1.38 8.74
CA MET A 74 9.24 -0.88 9.27
C MET A 74 9.96 -1.95 10.09
N THR A 75 11.26 -2.10 9.88
CA THR A 75 12.10 -3.08 10.61
C THR A 75 13.34 -2.39 11.18
N ALA A 76 13.55 -2.51 12.49
CA ALA A 76 14.77 -2.08 13.16
C ALA A 76 15.78 -3.23 13.19
N THR A 77 16.98 -3.05 12.61
CA THR A 77 17.90 -4.17 12.37
C THR A 77 19.05 -4.27 13.38
N ASP A 78 19.38 -3.21 14.09
CA ASP A 78 20.58 -3.15 14.94
C ASP A 78 20.32 -2.78 16.40
N HIS A 79 19.30 -1.95 16.64
CA HIS A 79 18.95 -1.40 17.93
C HIS A 79 17.45 -1.14 18.05
N ASP A 80 17.02 -0.84 19.27
CA ASP A 80 15.71 -0.22 19.48
C ASP A 80 15.73 1.21 18.92
N HIS A 81 14.75 1.50 18.11
CA HIS A 81 14.52 2.82 17.52
C HIS A 81 13.10 3.31 17.84
N GLY A 82 12.75 4.44 17.31
CA GLY A 82 11.38 4.93 17.27
C GLY A 82 11.13 5.56 15.90
N PHE A 83 9.88 5.62 15.51
CA PHE A 83 9.43 6.34 14.34
C PHE A 83 8.39 7.36 14.77
N LYS A 84 8.68 8.63 14.57
CA LYS A 84 7.79 9.73 14.93
C LYS A 84 7.54 10.64 13.75
N LEU A 85 6.26 10.78 13.38
CA LEU A 85 5.77 11.67 12.34
C LEU A 85 4.61 12.48 12.94
N ASN A 86 4.96 13.65 13.50
CA ASN A 86 4.03 14.47 14.29
C ASN A 86 2.79 14.91 13.50
N ASP A 87 2.99 15.29 12.23
CA ASP A 87 1.93 15.82 11.37
C ASP A 87 0.80 14.84 11.10
N PHE A 88 1.06 13.54 11.32
CA PHE A 88 0.08 12.45 11.19
C PHE A 88 -0.18 11.72 12.52
N ASN A 89 0.22 12.32 13.65
CA ASN A 89 0.04 11.78 15.01
C ASN A 89 0.61 10.36 15.19
N ILE A 90 1.72 10.06 14.54
CA ILE A 90 2.40 8.77 14.63
C ILE A 90 3.59 8.90 15.58
N ASP A 91 3.64 8.02 16.59
CA ASP A 91 4.81 7.82 17.45
C ASP A 91 4.88 6.33 17.82
N GLN A 92 5.73 5.60 17.12
CA GLN A 92 5.80 4.16 17.20
C GLN A 92 7.15 3.69 17.71
N LYS A 93 7.16 2.85 18.74
CA LYS A 93 8.37 2.15 19.19
C LYS A 93 8.74 1.05 18.19
N MET A 94 10.03 0.95 17.92
CA MET A 94 10.61 0.01 16.96
C MET A 94 11.63 -0.87 17.68
N PRO A 95 11.22 -1.99 18.31
CA PRO A 95 12.15 -2.90 18.96
C PRO A 95 13.11 -3.54 17.95
N LYS A 96 14.33 -3.82 18.41
CA LYS A 96 15.35 -4.48 17.59
C LYS A 96 14.83 -5.79 16.99
N GLU A 97 15.15 -6.02 15.72
CA GLU A 97 14.81 -7.23 14.96
C GLU A 97 13.30 -7.49 14.83
N MET A 98 12.47 -6.51 15.16
CA MET A 98 11.02 -6.61 14.98
C MET A 98 10.54 -5.78 13.78
N THR A 99 9.53 -6.31 13.11
CA THR A 99 8.81 -5.58 12.07
C THR A 99 7.52 -5.02 12.66
N VAL A 100 7.33 -3.74 12.50
CA VAL A 100 6.13 -3.01 12.95
C VAL A 100 5.43 -2.42 11.73
N VAL A 101 4.11 -2.53 11.70
CA VAL A 101 3.28 -2.00 10.62
C VAL A 101 2.47 -0.82 11.15
N VAL A 102 2.57 0.31 10.45
CA VAL A 102 1.77 1.51 10.70
C VAL A 102 0.98 1.86 9.45
N GLN A 103 -0.30 2.18 9.62
CA GLN A 103 -1.15 2.65 8.53
C GLN A 103 -1.69 4.04 8.85
N PHE A 104 -1.73 4.89 7.84
CA PHE A 104 -2.33 6.23 7.93
C PHE A 104 -2.78 6.70 6.54
N THR A 105 -3.70 7.66 6.52
CA THR A 105 -4.08 8.34 5.28
C THR A 105 -3.25 9.61 5.13
N ALA A 106 -2.65 9.80 3.96
CA ALA A 106 -1.90 11.01 3.63
C ALA A 106 -2.88 12.15 3.27
N ASP A 107 -3.60 12.67 4.25
CA ASP A 107 -4.74 13.59 4.09
C ASP A 107 -4.35 15.03 3.72
N LYS A 108 -3.08 15.37 3.78
CA LYS A 108 -2.56 16.73 3.51
C LYS A 108 -1.28 16.66 2.67
N ALA A 109 -1.24 17.45 1.61
CA ALA A 109 -0.06 17.59 0.78
C ALA A 109 1.02 18.43 1.47
N GLY A 110 2.26 18.17 1.14
CA GLY A 110 3.41 18.90 1.67
C GLY A 110 4.61 18.01 1.96
N THR A 111 5.58 18.60 2.65
CA THR A 111 6.80 17.91 3.06
C THR A 111 6.86 17.87 4.58
N PHE A 112 6.90 16.66 5.13
CA PHE A 112 6.84 16.40 6.56
C PHE A 112 8.08 15.65 7.00
N GLN A 113 8.63 16.03 8.16
CA GLN A 113 9.82 15.38 8.69
C GLN A 113 9.43 14.29 9.69
N PHE A 114 9.95 13.07 9.48
CA PHE A 114 9.92 12.04 10.49
C PHE A 114 11.31 11.86 11.13
N ARG A 115 11.34 11.34 12.35
CA ARG A 115 12.57 11.18 13.13
C ARG A 115 12.50 9.98 14.07
N CYS A 116 13.67 9.55 14.53
CA CYS A 116 13.73 8.59 15.62
C CYS A 116 13.25 9.24 16.92
N SER A 117 12.35 8.57 17.66
CA SER A 117 11.83 9.03 18.95
C SER A 117 12.45 8.34 20.15
N SER A 118 13.20 7.24 19.94
CA SER A 118 13.90 6.51 21.00
C SER A 118 15.40 6.80 20.95
N VAL A 119 16.03 7.01 22.09
CA VAL A 119 17.47 7.27 22.15
C VAL A 119 18.23 6.02 21.73
N CYS A 120 18.78 6.02 20.52
CA CYS A 120 19.50 4.91 19.90
C CYS A 120 21.02 5.11 19.86
N GLY A 121 21.54 6.14 20.53
CA GLY A 121 22.96 6.46 20.62
C GLY A 121 23.28 7.92 20.31
N LEU A 122 24.56 8.24 20.19
CA LEU A 122 25.06 9.62 20.04
C LEU A 122 24.57 10.34 18.77
N GLY A 123 24.30 9.59 17.69
CA GLY A 123 23.77 10.12 16.43
C GLY A 123 22.25 10.24 16.37
N HIS A 124 21.54 9.92 17.45
CA HIS A 124 20.07 9.93 17.53
C HIS A 124 19.42 11.22 17.00
N ARG A 125 19.99 12.39 17.34
CA ARG A 125 19.43 13.70 16.90
C ARG A 125 19.49 13.91 15.39
N GLY A 126 20.41 13.24 14.70
CA GLY A 126 20.57 13.29 13.25
C GLY A 126 19.68 12.27 12.50
N MET A 127 19.13 11.29 13.19
CA MET A 127 18.34 10.23 12.58
C MET A 127 16.93 10.72 12.21
N LYS A 128 16.78 11.14 10.97
CA LYS A 128 15.57 11.75 10.42
C LYS A 128 15.41 11.45 8.94
N GLY A 129 14.18 11.54 8.45
CA GLY A 129 13.85 11.44 7.04
C GLY A 129 12.67 12.34 6.68
N THR A 130 12.21 12.24 5.47
CA THR A 130 11.20 13.13 4.89
C THR A 130 10.08 12.34 4.23
N LEU A 131 8.85 12.67 4.55
CA LEU A 131 7.66 12.24 3.81
C LEU A 131 7.22 13.39 2.89
N VAL A 132 7.16 13.12 1.60
CA VAL A 132 6.64 14.04 0.58
C VAL A 132 5.27 13.53 0.16
N VAL A 133 4.24 14.31 0.40
CA VAL A 133 2.87 14.06 -0.05
C VAL A 133 2.58 14.99 -1.22
N GLU A 134 2.48 14.40 -2.40
CA GLU A 134 2.17 15.10 -3.65
C GLU A 134 0.66 15.29 -3.78
N GLU A 135 0.22 16.38 -4.43
CA GLU A 135 -1.21 16.64 -4.72
C GLU A 135 -1.81 15.57 -5.63
#